data_082ff1a959e28a0522a23163a4c39384
#
_entry.id   082ff1a959e28a0522a23163a4c39384
#
_cell.length_a   1.000
_cell.length_b   1.000
_cell.length_c   1.000
_cell.angle_alpha   90.00
_cell.angle_beta   90.00
_cell.angle_gamma   90.00
#
_symmetry.space_group_name_H-M   'P 1'
#
loop_
_entity.id
_entity.type
_entity.pdbx_description
1 polymer ?
#
loop_
_entity_poly.entity_id
_entity_poly.type
_entity_poly.pdbx_seq_one_letter_code
_entity_poly.pdbx_strand_id
1 'polypeptide(L)'
;HYSFAVNAFVDLIKTYGQDEYDFSLRETQTYEIIEDVAKMRSEIGILFLNNFNETVLEKILKSNGLIFHQLFVAKPHVFISRRHPLANHKIITNEELDDYPYLSFEQGEHNSFYFSEEIFSVSERKKNIRVRDRATLFNLLIGLNGYTVCSGVIDKKLNGKDIIAVPLADESDMRIGYITHKKRMLSRLGTTYLDALKKYLQ
;
A
#
# COMPACT_ATOMS: atom_id res chain seq x y z
N HIS A 1 -1.21 -0.40 3.20
CA HIS A 1 -1.40 1.01 3.65
C HIS A 1 -1.23 1.99 2.48
N TYR A 2 -2.23 2.07 1.60
CA TYR A 2 -2.20 2.94 0.42
C TYR A 2 -3.06 4.19 0.59
N SER A 3 -2.47 5.38 0.51
CA SER A 3 -3.19 6.64 0.65
C SER A 3 -4.27 6.84 -0.42
N PHE A 4 -4.04 6.39 -1.66
CA PHE A 4 -5.03 6.47 -2.73
C PHE A 4 -6.30 5.66 -2.43
N ALA A 5 -6.19 4.54 -1.69
CA ALA A 5 -7.33 3.75 -1.27
C ALA A 5 -8.23 4.53 -0.29
N VAL A 6 -7.61 5.27 0.63
CA VAL A 6 -8.33 6.14 1.57
C VAL A 6 -8.98 7.31 0.84
N ASN A 7 -8.27 7.91 -0.12
CA ASN A 7 -8.81 9.03 -0.91
C ASN A 7 -10.03 8.60 -1.74
N ALA A 8 -9.97 7.43 -2.38
CA ALA A 8 -11.10 6.87 -3.10
C ALA A 8 -12.31 6.61 -2.18
N PHE A 9 -12.04 6.21 -0.93
CA PHE A 9 -13.09 6.04 0.07
C PHE A 9 -13.72 7.38 0.48
N VAL A 10 -12.93 8.43 0.65
CA VAL A 10 -13.44 9.79 0.88
C VAL A 10 -14.33 10.25 -0.29
N ASP A 11 -13.92 9.99 -1.53
CA ASP A 11 -14.71 10.32 -2.72
C ASP A 11 -16.01 9.52 -2.78
N LEU A 12 -15.98 8.23 -2.41
CA LEU A 12 -17.18 7.41 -2.29
C LEU A 12 -18.19 8.04 -1.33
N ILE A 13 -17.76 8.40 -0.11
CA ILE A 13 -18.64 8.98 0.91
C ILE A 13 -19.23 10.31 0.43
N LYS A 14 -18.42 11.18 -0.17
CA LYS A 14 -18.89 12.46 -0.72
C LYS A 14 -19.90 12.29 -1.84
N THR A 15 -19.71 11.27 -2.69
CA THR A 15 -20.61 10.99 -3.84
C THR A 15 -21.90 10.31 -3.36
N TYR A 16 -21.82 9.49 -2.33
CA TYR A 16 -22.97 8.77 -1.79
C TYR A 16 -24.00 9.72 -1.18
N GLY A 17 -23.55 10.78 -0.48
CA GLY A 17 -24.34 11.94 -0.07
C GLY A 17 -25.61 11.63 0.75
N GLN A 18 -25.66 10.49 1.46
CA GLN A 18 -26.79 10.09 2.29
C GLN A 18 -26.57 10.50 3.74
N ASP A 19 -27.65 10.77 4.44
CA ASP A 19 -27.60 11.20 5.84
C ASP A 19 -27.20 10.07 6.80
N GLU A 20 -27.44 8.79 6.40
CA GLU A 20 -27.12 7.63 7.21
C GLU A 20 -26.28 6.62 6.41
N TYR A 21 -25.15 6.20 6.97
CA TYR A 21 -24.31 5.11 6.43
C TYR A 21 -23.48 4.45 7.53
N ASP A 22 -23.18 3.19 7.32
CA ASP A 22 -22.25 2.42 8.16
C ASP A 22 -21.22 1.73 7.24
N PHE A 23 -19.99 2.28 7.20
CA PHE A 23 -18.90 1.78 6.39
C PHE A 23 -17.70 1.45 7.27
N SER A 24 -16.97 0.44 6.86
CA SER A 24 -15.70 0.06 7.49
C SER A 24 -14.56 0.16 6.47
N LEU A 25 -13.55 0.96 6.77
CA LEU A 25 -12.29 0.99 6.07
C LEU A 25 -11.19 0.50 7.02
N ARG A 26 -10.51 -0.59 6.64
CA ARG A 26 -9.45 -1.20 7.46
C ARG A 26 -8.11 -1.06 6.75
N GLU A 27 -7.15 -0.41 7.40
CA GLU A 27 -5.74 -0.49 7.04
C GLU A 27 -5.11 -1.56 7.91
N THR A 28 -4.74 -2.68 7.33
CA THR A 28 -4.27 -3.85 8.08
C THR A 28 -3.26 -4.66 7.28
N GLN A 29 -2.77 -5.74 7.87
CA GLN A 29 -1.72 -6.60 7.33
C GLN A 29 -2.20 -7.36 6.09
N THR A 30 -1.29 -7.68 5.17
CA THR A 30 -1.62 -8.34 3.89
C THR A 30 -2.39 -9.65 4.09
N TYR A 31 -1.98 -10.48 5.05
CA TYR A 31 -2.67 -11.74 5.32
C TYR A 31 -4.09 -11.52 5.84
N GLU A 32 -4.28 -10.53 6.73
CA GLU A 32 -5.61 -10.17 7.25
C GLU A 32 -6.53 -9.64 6.15
N ILE A 33 -5.99 -8.87 5.19
CA ILE A 33 -6.75 -8.43 4.00
C ILE A 33 -7.28 -9.64 3.24
N ILE A 34 -6.41 -10.64 2.97
CA ILE A 34 -6.80 -11.87 2.27
C ILE A 34 -7.86 -12.62 3.06
N GLU A 35 -7.68 -12.77 4.37
CA GLU A 35 -8.62 -13.47 5.24
C GLU A 35 -9.98 -12.76 5.34
N ASP A 36 -10.00 -11.43 5.42
CA ASP A 36 -11.22 -10.64 5.48
C ASP A 36 -12.07 -10.79 4.22
N VAL A 37 -11.43 -10.80 3.04
CA VAL A 37 -12.15 -11.02 1.78
C VAL A 37 -12.58 -12.48 1.64
N ALA A 38 -11.72 -13.44 2.02
CA ALA A 38 -12.04 -14.87 2.00
C ALA A 38 -13.24 -15.22 2.88
N LYS A 39 -13.32 -14.62 4.07
CA LYS A 39 -14.41 -14.79 5.02
C LYS A 39 -15.61 -13.85 4.75
N MET A 40 -15.58 -13.10 3.65
CA MET A 40 -16.61 -12.15 3.25
C MET A 40 -16.88 -11.03 4.30
N ARG A 41 -15.91 -10.75 5.17
CA ARG A 41 -15.95 -9.62 6.11
C ARG A 41 -15.69 -8.30 5.40
N SER A 42 -14.84 -8.33 4.35
CA SER A 42 -14.61 -7.23 3.43
C SER A 42 -15.05 -7.63 2.03
N GLU A 43 -15.53 -6.68 1.26
CA GLU A 43 -15.96 -6.89 -0.12
C GLU A 43 -14.79 -6.81 -1.09
N ILE A 44 -13.85 -5.91 -0.79
CA ILE A 44 -12.68 -5.60 -1.59
C ILE A 44 -11.46 -5.54 -0.67
N GLY A 45 -10.36 -6.13 -1.09
CA GLY A 45 -9.05 -5.97 -0.47
C GLY A 45 -8.05 -5.40 -1.47
N ILE A 46 -7.17 -4.51 -1.06
CA ILE A 46 -6.15 -3.91 -1.93
C ILE A 46 -4.78 -4.43 -1.50
N LEU A 47 -4.03 -4.97 -2.45
CA LEU A 47 -2.67 -5.45 -2.26
C LEU A 47 -1.86 -5.34 -3.56
N PHE A 48 -0.58 -5.67 -3.52
CA PHE A 48 0.24 -5.72 -4.72
C PHE A 48 0.87 -7.09 -4.94
N LEU A 49 1.18 -7.38 -6.19
CA LEU A 49 1.97 -8.52 -6.63
C LEU A 49 3.23 -8.03 -7.34
N ASN A 50 4.31 -8.78 -7.18
CA ASN A 50 5.54 -8.61 -7.94
C ASN A 50 6.15 -9.99 -8.24
N ASN A 51 7.24 -10.03 -8.98
CA ASN A 51 7.90 -11.30 -9.34
C ASN A 51 8.33 -12.14 -8.13
N PHE A 52 8.54 -11.52 -6.98
CA PHE A 52 8.96 -12.20 -5.76
C PHE A 52 7.80 -12.87 -5.03
N ASN A 53 6.68 -12.17 -4.84
CA ASN A 53 5.56 -12.64 -4.01
C ASN A 53 4.42 -13.30 -4.78
N GLU A 54 4.35 -13.07 -6.10
CA GLU A 54 3.24 -13.49 -6.97
C GLU A 54 2.90 -14.96 -6.83
N THR A 55 3.87 -15.87 -7.01
CA THR A 55 3.62 -17.31 -6.98
C THR A 55 3.00 -17.76 -5.65
N VAL A 56 3.47 -17.21 -4.54
CA VAL A 56 2.98 -17.56 -3.20
C VAL A 56 1.60 -16.97 -2.97
N LEU A 57 1.44 -15.67 -3.24
CA LEU A 57 0.16 -15.00 -3.01
C LEU A 57 -0.93 -15.51 -3.93
N GLU A 58 -0.68 -15.73 -5.21
CA GLU A 58 -1.67 -16.30 -6.13
C GLU A 58 -2.14 -17.70 -5.70
N LYS A 59 -1.24 -18.54 -5.19
CA LYS A 59 -1.62 -19.84 -4.63
C LYS A 59 -2.56 -19.67 -3.42
N ILE A 60 -2.25 -18.74 -2.53
CA ILE A 60 -3.08 -18.46 -1.36
C ILE A 60 -4.44 -17.88 -1.79
N LEU A 61 -4.46 -16.93 -2.71
CA LEU A 61 -5.69 -16.36 -3.24
C LEU A 61 -6.58 -17.42 -3.86
N LYS A 62 -6.01 -18.26 -4.72
CA LYS A 62 -6.73 -19.36 -5.39
C LYS A 62 -7.31 -20.36 -4.40
N SER A 63 -6.55 -20.77 -3.39
CA SER A 63 -7.01 -21.71 -2.36
C SER A 63 -8.14 -21.14 -1.50
N ASN A 64 -8.20 -19.81 -1.34
CA ASN A 64 -9.26 -19.11 -0.64
C ASN A 64 -10.42 -18.66 -1.54
N GLY A 65 -10.43 -19.03 -2.82
CA GLY A 65 -11.49 -18.67 -3.74
C GLY A 65 -11.52 -17.19 -4.12
N LEU A 66 -10.36 -16.52 -4.06
CA LEU A 66 -10.19 -15.11 -4.39
C LEU A 66 -9.66 -14.92 -5.80
N ILE A 67 -9.95 -13.77 -6.38
CA ILE A 67 -9.47 -13.34 -7.70
C ILE A 67 -8.76 -12.01 -7.52
N PHE A 68 -7.55 -11.91 -8.08
CA PHE A 68 -6.81 -10.66 -8.17
C PHE A 68 -7.15 -9.94 -9.47
N HIS A 69 -7.44 -8.65 -9.36
CA HIS A 69 -7.71 -7.74 -10.47
C HIS A 69 -6.69 -6.63 -10.47
N GLN A 70 -5.85 -6.57 -11.48
CA GLN A 70 -4.83 -5.53 -11.59
C GLN A 70 -5.49 -4.17 -11.86
N LEU A 71 -5.06 -3.15 -11.11
CA LEU A 71 -5.44 -1.76 -11.33
C LEU A 71 -4.38 -1.02 -12.15
N PHE A 72 -3.12 -1.07 -11.70
CA PHE A 72 -2.01 -0.42 -12.39
C PHE A 72 -0.67 -1.05 -12.01
N VAL A 73 0.36 -0.68 -12.76
CA VAL A 73 1.75 -1.02 -12.45
C VAL A 73 2.48 0.23 -12.00
N ALA A 74 3.16 0.17 -10.87
CA ALA A 74 3.97 1.24 -10.34
C ALA A 74 5.45 0.84 -10.30
N LYS A 75 6.33 1.81 -10.50
CA LYS A 75 7.76 1.67 -10.20
C LYS A 75 8.01 2.04 -8.74
N PRO A 76 9.01 1.44 -8.09
CA PRO A 76 9.35 1.76 -6.71
C PRO A 76 9.75 3.23 -6.54
N HIS A 77 9.25 3.81 -5.47
CA HIS A 77 9.61 5.14 -5.00
C HIS A 77 9.98 5.08 -3.52
N VAL A 78 10.78 6.01 -3.11
CA VAL A 78 11.13 6.23 -1.70
C VAL A 78 10.27 7.34 -1.14
N PHE A 79 9.53 7.09 -0.07
CA PHE A 79 8.90 8.13 0.72
C PHE A 79 9.86 8.62 1.78
N ILE A 80 10.12 9.90 1.76
CA ILE A 80 11.00 10.62 2.70
C ILE A 80 10.38 11.95 3.07
N SER A 81 10.87 12.52 4.17
CA SER A 81 10.55 13.91 4.52
C SER A 81 11.09 14.85 3.43
N ARG A 82 10.35 15.92 3.15
CA ARG A 82 10.82 17.03 2.31
C ARG A 82 12.14 17.64 2.79
N ARG A 83 12.47 17.50 4.08
CA ARG A 83 13.71 18.00 4.69
C ARG A 83 14.81 16.94 4.73
N HIS A 84 14.55 15.75 4.21
CA HIS A 84 15.55 14.69 4.15
C HIS A 84 16.75 15.11 3.30
N PRO A 85 17.99 14.72 3.65
CA PRO A 85 19.18 15.05 2.87
C PRO A 85 19.09 14.67 1.38
N LEU A 86 18.38 13.57 1.06
CA LEU A 86 18.18 13.09 -0.31
C LEU A 86 16.95 13.70 -1.01
N ALA A 87 16.22 14.65 -0.37
CA ALA A 87 14.96 15.17 -0.90
C ALA A 87 15.05 15.86 -2.27
N ASN A 88 16.25 16.37 -2.64
CA ASN A 88 16.49 17.04 -3.90
C ASN A 88 17.04 16.12 -5.00
N HIS A 89 17.21 14.83 -4.72
CA HIS A 89 17.67 13.85 -5.71
C HIS A 89 16.54 13.58 -6.72
N LYS A 90 16.88 13.43 -7.98
CA LYS A 90 15.92 13.04 -9.03
C LYS A 90 15.61 11.55 -8.98
N ILE A 91 16.56 10.76 -8.53
CA ILE A 91 16.48 9.33 -8.32
C ILE A 91 17.40 8.99 -7.15
N ILE A 92 17.02 8.01 -6.33
CA ILE A 92 17.78 7.55 -5.16
C ILE A 92 18.21 6.12 -5.41
N THR A 93 19.44 5.75 -5.06
CA THR A 93 19.93 4.38 -5.11
C THR A 93 19.78 3.67 -3.76
N ASN A 94 19.90 2.34 -3.75
CA ASN A 94 19.83 1.57 -2.51
C ASN A 94 21.00 1.89 -1.57
N GLU A 95 22.19 2.13 -2.14
CA GLU A 95 23.40 2.45 -1.38
C GLU A 95 23.29 3.78 -0.65
N GLU A 96 22.65 4.79 -1.27
CA GLU A 96 22.39 6.09 -0.62
C GLU A 96 21.46 5.99 0.58
N LEU A 97 20.66 4.91 0.67
CA LEU A 97 19.70 4.69 1.76
C LEU A 97 20.31 3.95 2.97
N ASP A 98 21.50 3.36 2.85
CA ASP A 98 22.10 2.50 3.88
C ASP A 98 22.34 3.22 5.22
N ASP A 99 22.54 4.52 5.19
CA ASP A 99 22.79 5.32 6.40
C ASP A 99 21.49 5.74 7.14
N TYR A 100 20.34 5.56 6.51
CA TYR A 100 19.05 6.04 7.04
C TYR A 100 18.20 4.90 7.60
N PRO A 101 17.32 5.17 8.61
CA PRO A 101 16.40 4.17 9.12
C PRO A 101 15.37 3.75 8.08
N TYR A 102 15.29 2.45 7.85
CA TYR A 102 14.24 1.84 7.03
C TYR A 102 12.98 1.59 7.87
N LEU A 103 11.86 2.09 7.41
CA LEU A 103 10.55 1.96 8.05
C LEU A 103 9.67 1.03 7.23
N SER A 104 9.10 0.03 7.87
CA SER A 104 8.21 -0.94 7.22
C SER A 104 7.00 -1.25 8.10
N PHE A 105 5.96 -1.80 7.48
CA PHE A 105 4.80 -2.29 8.22
C PHE A 105 5.03 -3.71 8.72
N GLU A 106 4.74 -3.98 9.99
CA GLU A 106 4.81 -5.33 10.53
C GLU A 106 3.66 -6.20 9.99
N GLN A 107 3.95 -7.50 9.81
CA GLN A 107 2.98 -8.46 9.27
C GLN A 107 2.53 -9.50 10.33
N GLY A 108 2.69 -9.17 11.63
CA GLY A 108 2.23 -10.01 12.75
C GLY A 108 2.80 -11.43 12.71
N GLU A 109 1.96 -12.42 12.95
CA GLU A 109 2.33 -13.85 12.94
C GLU A 109 2.72 -14.33 11.53
N HIS A 110 2.25 -13.69 10.48
CA HIS A 110 2.58 -13.97 9.09
C HIS A 110 3.75 -13.11 8.60
N ASN A 111 4.78 -12.95 9.43
CA ASN A 111 5.95 -12.09 9.15
C ASN A 111 6.90 -12.74 8.13
N SER A 112 6.36 -13.14 6.99
CA SER A 112 7.11 -13.59 5.82
C SER A 112 7.27 -12.44 4.84
N PHE A 113 8.40 -12.38 4.16
CA PHE A 113 8.68 -11.41 3.09
C PHE A 113 7.62 -11.38 1.99
N TYR A 114 6.92 -12.49 1.76
CA TYR A 114 5.85 -12.57 0.77
C TYR A 114 4.63 -11.71 1.11
N PHE A 115 4.42 -11.42 2.39
CA PHE A 115 3.31 -10.59 2.87
C PHE A 115 3.69 -9.13 3.08
N SER A 116 4.96 -8.78 2.90
CA SER A 116 5.44 -7.41 3.07
C SER A 116 4.70 -6.44 2.15
N GLU A 117 4.46 -5.24 2.64
CA GLU A 117 3.88 -4.15 1.85
C GLU A 117 4.93 -3.38 1.07
N GLU A 118 6.21 -3.58 1.40
CA GLU A 118 7.35 -2.95 0.76
C GLU A 118 8.07 -3.94 -0.15
N ILE A 119 8.54 -3.44 -1.29
CA ILE A 119 9.15 -4.25 -2.34
C ILE A 119 10.51 -4.87 -1.95
N PHE A 120 11.24 -4.23 -1.06
CA PHE A 120 12.62 -4.57 -0.68
C PHE A 120 12.81 -5.05 0.75
N SER A 121 11.79 -5.65 1.33
CA SER A 121 11.89 -6.23 2.67
C SER A 121 12.91 -7.37 2.80
N VAL A 122 13.43 -7.88 1.69
CA VAL A 122 14.39 -9.01 1.64
C VAL A 122 15.82 -8.58 1.94
N SER A 123 16.17 -7.30 1.75
CA SER A 123 17.52 -6.81 2.02
C SER A 123 17.75 -6.65 3.53
N GLU A 124 18.83 -7.20 4.05
CA GLU A 124 19.26 -6.91 5.41
C GLU A 124 19.64 -5.43 5.53
N ARG A 125 18.81 -4.69 6.25
CA ARG A 125 19.07 -3.28 6.57
C ARG A 125 19.62 -3.18 7.97
N LYS A 126 20.65 -2.35 8.18
CA LYS A 126 21.27 -2.17 9.50
C LYS A 126 20.36 -1.48 10.51
N LYS A 127 19.46 -0.60 10.01
CA LYS A 127 18.56 0.22 10.84
C LYS A 127 17.11 -0.04 10.39
N ASN A 128 16.40 -0.90 11.10
CA ASN A 128 15.03 -1.26 10.77
C ASN A 128 14.08 -0.86 11.89
N ILE A 129 12.96 -0.23 11.55
CA ILE A 129 11.87 0.05 12.47
C ILE A 129 10.59 -0.46 11.83
N ARG A 130 9.85 -1.32 12.55
CA ARG A 130 8.55 -1.81 12.12
C ARG A 130 7.44 -1.09 12.87
N VAL A 131 6.41 -0.72 12.14
CA VAL A 131 5.25 0.01 12.67
C VAL A 131 3.95 -0.67 12.25
N ARG A 132 2.84 -0.29 12.89
CA ARG A 132 1.50 -0.84 12.58
C ARG A 132 0.64 0.10 11.77
N ASP A 133 0.93 1.38 11.82
CA ASP A 133 0.07 2.38 11.22
C ASP A 133 0.85 3.45 10.47
N ARG A 134 0.17 4.07 9.51
CA ARG A 134 0.75 5.07 8.61
C ARG A 134 1.08 6.39 9.31
N ALA A 135 0.32 6.79 10.33
CA ALA A 135 0.57 8.03 11.05
C ALA A 135 1.90 7.95 11.81
N THR A 136 2.13 6.83 12.50
CA THR A 136 3.42 6.56 13.17
C THR A 136 4.56 6.51 12.15
N LEU A 137 4.36 5.82 11.02
CA LEU A 137 5.38 5.75 9.97
C LEU A 137 5.76 7.15 9.47
N PHE A 138 4.79 8.00 9.15
CA PHE A 138 5.05 9.36 8.67
C PHE A 138 5.75 10.25 9.69
N ASN A 139 5.39 10.13 10.97
CA ASN A 139 6.08 10.85 12.05
C ASN A 139 7.55 10.43 12.15
N LEU A 140 7.85 9.15 12.01
CA LEU A 140 9.22 8.64 12.04
C LEU A 140 10.01 9.01 10.77
N LEU A 141 9.38 9.06 9.60
CA LEU A 141 10.01 9.59 8.37
C LEU A 141 10.50 11.02 8.59
N ILE A 142 9.68 11.85 9.24
CA ILE A 142 10.02 13.25 9.52
C ILE A 142 11.04 13.35 10.66
N GLY A 143 10.80 12.66 11.77
CA GLY A 143 11.57 12.82 13.02
C GLY A 143 12.96 12.20 12.99
N LEU A 144 13.16 11.15 12.17
CA LEU A 144 14.41 10.38 12.12
C LEU A 144 15.15 10.46 10.79
N ASN A 145 14.68 11.25 9.84
CA ASN A 145 15.13 11.16 8.44
C ASN A 145 15.08 9.71 7.92
N GLY A 146 14.01 8.99 8.29
CA GLY A 146 13.80 7.64 7.83
C GLY A 146 13.24 7.59 6.41
N TYR A 147 13.16 6.40 5.86
CA TYR A 147 12.54 6.17 4.54
C TYR A 147 11.71 4.88 4.53
N THR A 148 10.76 4.82 3.61
CA THR A 148 10.07 3.58 3.23
C THR A 148 9.96 3.48 1.71
N VAL A 149 9.77 2.26 1.19
CA VAL A 149 9.63 2.04 -0.26
C VAL A 149 8.18 1.74 -0.59
N CYS A 150 7.66 2.38 -1.63
CA CYS A 150 6.25 2.37 -1.98
C CYS A 150 6.00 2.58 -3.47
N SER A 151 4.74 2.62 -3.87
CA SER A 151 4.31 2.86 -5.26
C SER A 151 4.51 4.28 -5.77
N GLY A 152 4.91 5.22 -4.93
CA GLY A 152 5.01 6.63 -5.29
C GLY A 152 3.69 7.40 -5.35
N VAL A 153 2.56 6.74 -5.22
CA VAL A 153 1.23 7.38 -5.26
C VAL A 153 0.91 7.97 -3.89
N ILE A 154 1.01 9.29 -3.77
CA ILE A 154 0.65 10.03 -2.56
C ILE A 154 -0.21 11.25 -2.92
N ASP A 155 -1.34 11.40 -2.25
CA ASP A 155 -2.19 12.58 -2.39
C ASP A 155 -1.77 13.65 -1.38
N LYS A 156 -1.31 14.79 -1.89
CA LYS A 156 -0.86 15.92 -1.08
C LYS A 156 -2.00 16.65 -0.36
N LYS A 157 -3.25 16.52 -0.84
CA LYS A 157 -4.40 17.19 -0.22
C LYS A 157 -4.75 16.58 1.12
N LEU A 158 -4.64 15.23 1.25
CA LEU A 158 -4.98 14.51 2.48
C LEU A 158 -3.75 14.16 3.33
N ASN A 159 -2.57 14.00 2.72
CA ASN A 159 -1.35 13.59 3.44
C ASN A 159 -0.38 14.74 3.72
N GLY A 160 -0.74 15.98 3.34
CA GLY A 160 0.12 17.15 3.53
C GLY A 160 1.26 17.22 2.53
N LYS A 161 2.19 18.15 2.78
CA LYS A 161 3.32 18.44 1.88
C LYS A 161 4.68 17.99 2.45
N ASP A 162 4.69 17.43 3.65
CA ASP A 162 5.93 17.12 4.37
C ASP A 162 6.57 15.81 3.92
N ILE A 163 5.80 14.90 3.34
CA ILE A 163 6.29 13.67 2.73
C ILE A 163 6.30 13.81 1.21
N ILE A 164 7.40 13.40 0.59
CA ILE A 164 7.59 13.38 -0.85
C ILE A 164 7.95 11.97 -1.31
N ALA A 165 7.63 11.69 -2.57
CA ALA A 165 8.03 10.47 -3.27
C ALA A 165 9.16 10.81 -4.23
N VAL A 166 10.27 10.09 -4.13
CA VAL A 166 11.41 10.18 -5.05
C VAL A 166 11.60 8.82 -5.72
N PRO A 167 11.78 8.76 -7.05
CA PRO A 167 12.02 7.49 -7.73
C PRO A 167 13.22 6.74 -7.15
N LEU A 168 13.07 5.43 -6.97
CA LEU A 168 14.16 4.53 -6.60
C LEU A 168 14.80 3.95 -7.86
N ALA A 169 16.13 3.86 -7.89
CA ALA A 169 16.87 3.23 -8.99
C ALA A 169 16.71 1.70 -8.93
N ASP A 170 15.54 1.23 -9.31
CA ASP A 170 15.20 -0.20 -9.35
C ASP A 170 14.20 -0.49 -10.46
N GLU A 171 14.43 -1.59 -11.18
CA GLU A 171 13.61 -1.99 -12.33
C GLU A 171 12.41 -2.86 -11.97
N SER A 172 12.22 -3.19 -10.69
CA SER A 172 11.09 -4.00 -10.23
C SER A 172 9.76 -3.31 -10.50
N ASP A 173 8.74 -4.10 -10.74
CA ASP A 173 7.37 -3.63 -10.91
C ASP A 173 6.51 -4.02 -9.70
N MET A 174 5.64 -3.09 -9.30
CA MET A 174 4.55 -3.35 -8.35
C MET A 174 3.23 -3.39 -9.12
N ARG A 175 2.67 -4.56 -9.33
CA ARG A 175 1.31 -4.71 -9.87
C ARG A 175 0.30 -4.51 -8.75
N ILE A 176 -0.18 -3.29 -8.60
CA ILE A 176 -1.17 -2.95 -7.59
C ILE A 176 -2.55 -3.31 -8.11
N GLY A 177 -3.34 -3.93 -7.26
CA GLY A 177 -4.67 -4.39 -7.62
C GLY A 177 -5.57 -4.59 -6.43
N TYR A 178 -6.73 -5.15 -6.70
CA TYR A 178 -7.68 -5.51 -5.67
C TYR A 178 -8.07 -6.97 -5.79
N ILE A 179 -8.48 -7.55 -4.67
CA ILE A 179 -9.01 -8.91 -4.60
C ILE A 179 -10.49 -8.90 -4.27
N THR A 180 -11.21 -9.84 -4.86
CA THR A 180 -12.63 -10.10 -4.57
C THR A 180 -12.86 -11.59 -4.40
N HIS A 181 -13.93 -11.96 -3.72
CA HIS A 181 -14.33 -13.37 -3.61
C HIS A 181 -15.11 -13.81 -4.86
N LYS A 182 -14.71 -14.91 -5.52
CA LYS A 182 -15.30 -15.39 -6.77
C LYS A 182 -16.81 -15.69 -6.70
N LYS A 183 -17.34 -15.99 -5.51
CA LYS A 183 -18.75 -16.31 -5.28
C LYS A 183 -19.58 -15.10 -4.86
N ARG A 184 -18.98 -13.91 -4.73
CA ARG A 184 -19.68 -12.70 -4.30
C ARG A 184 -19.67 -11.67 -5.41
N MET A 185 -20.84 -11.22 -5.82
CA MET A 185 -20.94 -10.04 -6.68
C MET A 185 -20.67 -8.78 -5.86
N LEU A 186 -19.98 -7.83 -6.46
CA LEU A 186 -19.78 -6.52 -5.86
C LEU A 186 -21.13 -5.80 -5.68
N SER A 187 -21.30 -5.17 -4.53
CA SER A 187 -22.42 -4.27 -4.30
C SER A 187 -22.30 -3.03 -5.20
N ARG A 188 -23.39 -2.27 -5.31
CA ARG A 188 -23.35 -0.96 -5.98
C ARG A 188 -22.27 -0.05 -5.39
N LEU A 189 -22.11 -0.07 -4.06
CA LEU A 189 -21.11 0.73 -3.37
C LEU A 189 -19.68 0.23 -3.64
N GLY A 190 -19.48 -1.08 -3.66
CA GLY A 190 -18.19 -1.68 -4.06
C GLY A 190 -17.79 -1.27 -5.48
N THR A 191 -18.73 -1.29 -6.44
CA THR A 191 -18.50 -0.82 -7.81
C THR A 191 -18.16 0.67 -7.84
N THR A 192 -18.91 1.50 -7.11
CA THR A 192 -18.64 2.95 -7.01
C THR A 192 -17.27 3.24 -6.40
N TYR A 193 -16.86 2.45 -5.40
CA TYR A 193 -15.52 2.57 -4.82
C TYR A 193 -14.41 2.22 -5.83
N LEU A 194 -14.58 1.15 -6.62
CA LEU A 194 -13.63 0.82 -7.69
C LEU A 194 -13.55 1.92 -8.76
N ASP A 195 -14.65 2.56 -9.11
CA ASP A 195 -14.64 3.68 -10.04
C ASP A 195 -13.94 4.91 -9.45
N ALA A 196 -14.07 5.14 -8.14
CA ALA A 196 -13.31 6.16 -7.44
C ALA A 196 -11.80 5.84 -7.40
N LEU A 197 -11.42 4.58 -7.16
CA LEU A 197 -10.02 4.14 -7.22
C LEU A 197 -9.39 4.44 -8.58
N LYS A 198 -10.09 4.16 -9.68
CA LYS A 198 -9.57 4.38 -11.04
C LYS A 198 -9.20 5.82 -11.33
N LYS A 199 -9.80 6.80 -10.65
CA LYS A 199 -9.46 8.23 -10.82
C LYS A 199 -8.06 8.58 -10.36
N TYR A 200 -7.47 7.80 -9.46
CA TYR A 200 -6.13 8.00 -8.92
C TYR A 200 -5.03 7.27 -9.70
N LEU A 201 -5.40 6.62 -10.81
CA LEU A 201 -4.53 5.78 -11.63
C LEU A 201 -4.06 6.46 -12.93
N GLN A 202 -4.41 7.75 -13.10
CA GLN A 202 -4.08 8.55 -14.30
C GLN A 202 -2.85 9.43 -14.07
#